data_9cae5eb729669177c6a1b541c87a0df8
#
_entry.id   9cae5eb729669177c6a1b541c87a0df8
#
_cell.length_a   1.000
_cell.length_b   1.000
_cell.length_c   1.000
_cell.angle_alpha   90.00
_cell.angle_beta   90.00
_cell.angle_gamma   90.00
#
_symmetry.space_group_name_H-M   'P 1'
#
loop_
_entity.id
_entity.type
_entity.pdbx_description
1 polymer ?
#
loop_
_entity_poly.entity_id
_entity_poly.type
_entity_poly.pdbx_seq_one_letter_code
_entity_poly.pdbx_strand_id
1 'polypeptide(L)'
;MTDQSALIQIRGVHKFFGDLHVLRGIDLDIANGEVCVIMGPSGSGKSTLLRCLNQLETISAGEIFIDGELLGYRKDPSTGVLHDLTDKQIASQRSQIGMVFQRFNLFPHMTALENVMEGPIQVLGRPKEEVAREAQEYLELVGLGDRLNHYPSQLSGGQQQRVAIARALAMKPELMLFDEPTSALDPELVGEVLSVMQDLAKAGMTM
;
A
#
# COMPACT_ATOMS: atom_id res chain seq x y z
N MET A 1 -15.42 9.04 -25.17
CA MET A 1 -14.51 8.14 -24.43
C MET A 1 -13.65 9.08 -23.62
N THR A 2 -13.94 9.23 -22.34
CA THR A 2 -13.13 10.03 -21.41
C THR A 2 -11.77 9.36 -21.28
N ASP A 3 -10.73 10.07 -21.68
CA ASP A 3 -9.34 9.72 -21.47
C ASP A 3 -9.12 9.69 -19.95
N GLN A 4 -9.37 8.55 -19.31
CA GLN A 4 -9.02 8.34 -17.91
C GLN A 4 -7.49 8.15 -17.90
N SER A 5 -6.77 9.23 -17.60
CA SER A 5 -5.34 9.14 -17.38
C SER A 5 -5.06 8.04 -16.35
N ALA A 6 -4.18 7.10 -16.69
CA ALA A 6 -3.82 6.02 -15.78
C ALA A 6 -3.22 6.62 -14.50
N LEU A 7 -3.74 6.17 -13.32
CA LEU A 7 -3.17 6.58 -12.03
C LEU A 7 -1.75 6.05 -11.88
N ILE A 8 -1.50 4.81 -12.34
CA ILE A 8 -0.19 4.18 -12.29
C ILE A 8 0.26 3.89 -13.71
N GLN A 9 1.49 4.28 -14.02
CA GLN A 9 2.13 3.96 -15.28
C GLN A 9 3.51 3.36 -15.01
N ILE A 10 3.72 2.14 -15.46
CA ILE A 10 4.99 1.41 -15.34
C ILE A 10 5.54 1.27 -16.75
N ARG A 11 6.81 1.66 -16.95
CA ARG A 11 7.45 1.68 -18.28
C ARG A 11 8.81 1.00 -18.21
N GLY A 12 8.93 -0.14 -18.86
CA GLY A 12 10.17 -0.91 -19.02
C GLY A 12 10.88 -1.17 -17.69
N VAL A 13 10.15 -1.50 -16.62
CA VAL A 13 10.74 -1.64 -15.29
C VAL A 13 11.55 -2.91 -15.17
N HIS A 14 12.81 -2.76 -14.78
CA HIS A 14 13.73 -3.84 -14.47
C HIS A 14 14.16 -3.79 -13.00
N LYS A 15 14.33 -4.96 -12.38
CA LYS A 15 14.94 -5.10 -11.05
C LYS A 15 15.91 -6.26 -11.05
N PHE A 16 17.13 -5.96 -10.60
CA PHE A 16 18.18 -6.92 -10.35
C PHE A 16 18.50 -7.01 -8.85
N PHE A 17 18.79 -8.19 -8.35
CA PHE A 17 19.43 -8.44 -7.06
C PHE A 17 20.75 -9.16 -7.34
N GLY A 18 21.87 -8.43 -7.35
CA GLY A 18 23.12 -8.93 -7.89
C GLY A 18 22.93 -9.35 -9.35
N ASP A 19 23.26 -10.60 -9.66
CA ASP A 19 23.11 -11.15 -11.02
C ASP A 19 21.69 -11.68 -11.31
N LEU A 20 20.83 -11.73 -10.32
CA LEU A 20 19.46 -12.24 -10.48
C LEU A 20 18.54 -11.17 -11.07
N HIS A 21 18.09 -11.35 -12.32
CA HIS A 21 17.13 -10.47 -13.02
C HIS A 21 15.70 -10.88 -12.67
N VAL A 22 15.05 -10.18 -11.74
CA VAL A 22 13.72 -10.52 -11.19
C VAL A 22 12.60 -9.88 -11.99
N LEU A 23 12.64 -8.55 -12.21
CA LEU A 23 11.68 -7.86 -13.09
C LEU A 23 12.36 -7.59 -14.42
N ARG A 24 11.70 -7.97 -15.52
CA ARG A 24 12.31 -8.04 -16.86
C ARG A 24 11.56 -7.21 -17.89
N GLY A 25 11.56 -5.88 -17.71
CA GLY A 25 10.90 -4.95 -18.60
C GLY A 25 9.38 -5.00 -18.45
N ILE A 26 8.88 -4.62 -17.28
CA ILE A 26 7.44 -4.60 -16.99
C ILE A 26 6.86 -3.30 -17.53
N ASP A 27 5.79 -3.42 -18.32
CA ASP A 27 4.94 -2.34 -18.79
C ASP A 27 3.51 -2.60 -18.31
N LEU A 28 2.91 -1.61 -17.63
CA LEU A 28 1.54 -1.74 -17.09
C LEU A 28 0.94 -0.35 -16.88
N ASP A 29 -0.33 -0.20 -17.22
CA ASP A 29 -1.15 0.97 -16.88
C ASP A 29 -2.33 0.52 -16.01
N ILE A 30 -2.62 1.26 -14.94
CA ILE A 30 -3.75 1.03 -14.04
C ILE A 30 -4.53 2.32 -13.93
N ALA A 31 -5.81 2.28 -14.28
CA ALA A 31 -6.70 3.43 -14.20
C ALA A 31 -7.09 3.75 -12.75
N ASN A 32 -7.50 4.99 -12.50
CA ASN A 32 -8.04 5.37 -11.20
C ASN A 32 -9.32 4.55 -10.90
N GLY A 33 -9.41 3.99 -9.68
CA GLY A 33 -10.51 3.12 -9.25
C GLY A 33 -10.43 1.68 -9.79
N GLU A 34 -9.37 1.31 -10.50
CA GLU A 34 -9.19 -0.04 -11.02
C GLU A 34 -8.64 -0.99 -9.96
N VAL A 35 -9.13 -2.23 -9.97
CA VAL A 35 -8.58 -3.34 -9.20
C VAL A 35 -7.73 -4.22 -10.12
N CYS A 36 -6.40 -4.14 -9.97
CA CYS A 36 -5.45 -4.93 -10.72
C CYS A 36 -4.95 -6.13 -9.89
N VAL A 37 -5.08 -7.34 -10.41
CA VAL A 37 -4.62 -8.56 -9.74
C VAL A 37 -3.42 -9.15 -10.47
N ILE A 38 -2.28 -9.23 -9.77
CA ILE A 38 -1.04 -9.82 -10.28
C ILE A 38 -0.98 -11.30 -9.84
N MET A 39 -1.00 -12.21 -10.82
CA MET A 39 -0.94 -13.65 -10.58
C MET A 39 0.37 -14.25 -11.14
N GLY A 40 0.82 -15.32 -10.50
CA GLY A 40 2.01 -16.05 -10.94
C GLY A 40 2.56 -16.95 -9.85
N PRO A 41 3.50 -17.86 -10.18
CA PRO A 41 4.11 -18.76 -9.21
C PRO A 41 4.92 -18.02 -8.15
N SER A 42 5.25 -18.71 -7.03
CA SER A 42 6.16 -18.15 -6.02
C SER A 42 7.51 -17.82 -6.66
N GLY A 43 8.10 -16.68 -6.28
CA GLY A 43 9.37 -16.20 -6.84
C GLY A 43 9.29 -15.52 -8.20
N SER A 44 8.09 -15.34 -8.80
CA SER A 44 7.95 -14.65 -10.10
C SER A 44 8.13 -13.12 -10.04
N GLY A 45 8.38 -12.54 -8.87
CA GLY A 45 8.62 -11.11 -8.70
C GLY A 45 7.40 -10.27 -8.30
N LYS A 46 6.22 -10.86 -8.00
CA LYS A 46 5.00 -10.14 -7.59
C LYS A 46 5.25 -9.16 -6.43
N SER A 47 5.73 -9.68 -5.30
CA SER A 47 6.05 -8.85 -4.13
C SER A 47 7.17 -7.85 -4.40
N THR A 48 8.12 -8.19 -5.29
CA THR A 48 9.18 -7.27 -5.71
C THR A 48 8.60 -6.07 -6.44
N LEU A 49 7.64 -6.28 -7.37
CA LEU A 49 6.97 -5.19 -8.07
C LEU A 49 6.19 -4.30 -7.11
N LEU A 50 5.41 -4.87 -6.19
CA LEU A 50 4.68 -4.11 -5.16
C LEU A 50 5.65 -3.29 -4.27
N ARG A 51 6.79 -3.87 -3.89
CA ARG A 51 7.82 -3.16 -3.11
C ARG A 51 8.49 -2.04 -3.91
N CYS A 52 8.65 -2.19 -5.22
CA CYS A 52 9.12 -1.10 -6.07
C CYS A 52 8.09 0.03 -6.15
N LEU A 53 6.80 -0.29 -6.26
CA LEU A 53 5.71 0.70 -6.25
C LEU A 53 5.66 1.49 -4.93
N ASN A 54 5.90 0.83 -3.79
CA ASN A 54 5.93 1.49 -2.48
C ASN A 54 7.33 2.00 -2.08
N GLN A 55 8.28 2.04 -3.02
CA GLN A 55 9.67 2.50 -2.78
C GLN A 55 10.38 1.81 -1.58
N LEU A 56 9.97 0.57 -1.25
CA LEU A 56 10.72 -0.31 -0.33
C LEU A 56 11.89 -0.99 -1.05
N GLU A 57 11.81 -1.05 -2.39
CA GLU A 57 12.86 -1.50 -3.28
C GLU A 57 13.04 -0.47 -4.40
N THR A 58 14.27 -0.17 -4.75
CA THR A 58 14.59 0.71 -5.88
C THR A 58 14.59 -0.08 -7.18
N ILE A 59 14.00 0.43 -8.25
CA ILE A 59 14.11 -0.17 -9.58
C ILE A 59 15.55 -0.04 -10.11
N SER A 60 15.96 -0.97 -10.99
CA SER A 60 17.29 -0.92 -11.62
C SER A 60 17.29 -0.20 -12.95
N ALA A 61 16.16 -0.17 -13.65
CA ALA A 61 15.93 0.59 -14.88
C ALA A 61 14.42 0.74 -15.14
N GLY A 62 14.05 1.64 -16.04
CA GLY A 62 12.66 1.98 -16.35
C GLY A 62 12.16 3.16 -15.53
N GLU A 63 10.86 3.40 -15.60
CA GLU A 63 10.20 4.51 -14.92
C GLU A 63 8.86 4.05 -14.34
N ILE A 64 8.48 4.58 -13.18
CA ILE A 64 7.16 4.40 -12.56
C ILE A 64 6.59 5.77 -12.28
N PHE A 65 5.36 6.02 -12.73
CA PHE A 65 4.62 7.23 -12.43
C PHE A 65 3.37 6.88 -11.62
N ILE A 66 3.06 7.67 -10.60
CA ILE A 66 1.82 7.62 -9.83
C ILE A 66 1.23 9.02 -9.84
N ASP A 67 -0.01 9.15 -10.29
CA ASP A 67 -0.70 10.43 -10.51
C ASP A 67 0.15 11.44 -11.33
N GLY A 68 0.88 10.92 -12.34
CA GLY A 68 1.76 11.71 -13.20
C GLY A 68 3.10 12.11 -12.56
N GLU A 69 3.33 11.80 -11.29
CA GLU A 69 4.61 12.04 -10.62
C GLU A 69 5.58 10.86 -10.78
N LEU A 70 6.81 11.15 -11.19
CA LEU A 70 7.87 10.13 -11.31
C LEU A 70 8.30 9.66 -9.92
N LEU A 71 8.23 8.36 -9.69
CA LEU A 71 8.49 7.74 -8.40
C LEU A 71 10.00 7.64 -8.12
N GLY A 72 10.44 8.21 -6.99
CA GLY A 72 11.83 8.13 -6.50
C GLY A 72 12.82 9.08 -7.20
N TYR A 73 12.41 9.73 -8.30
CA TYR A 73 13.31 10.59 -9.09
C TYR A 73 12.63 11.90 -9.47
N ARG A 74 13.47 12.91 -9.74
CA ARG A 74 13.07 14.17 -10.37
C ARG A 74 13.82 14.34 -11.68
N LYS A 75 13.10 14.57 -12.77
CA LYS A 75 13.68 14.85 -14.08
C LYS A 75 13.99 16.37 -14.19
N ASP A 76 15.21 16.71 -14.52
CA ASP A 76 15.57 18.09 -14.84
C ASP A 76 14.92 18.50 -16.17
N PRO A 77 14.10 19.58 -16.20
CA PRO A 77 13.37 19.95 -17.41
C PRO A 77 14.27 20.41 -18.57
N SER A 78 15.48 20.88 -18.25
CA SER A 78 16.42 21.47 -19.25
C SER A 78 17.36 20.42 -19.84
N THR A 79 17.80 19.45 -19.03
CA THR A 79 18.80 18.45 -19.43
C THR A 79 18.21 17.05 -19.63
N GLY A 80 17.00 16.79 -19.08
CA GLY A 80 16.38 15.46 -19.06
C GLY A 80 17.06 14.50 -18.08
N VAL A 81 18.07 14.94 -17.32
CA VAL A 81 18.78 14.10 -16.35
C VAL A 81 17.89 13.79 -15.15
N LEU A 82 17.92 12.52 -14.71
CA LEU A 82 17.24 12.08 -13.50
C LEU A 82 18.11 12.34 -12.28
N HIS A 83 17.53 12.93 -11.26
CA HIS A 83 18.14 13.12 -9.95
C HIS A 83 17.34 12.34 -8.91
N ASP A 84 18.01 11.66 -8.01
CA ASP A 84 17.36 10.99 -6.88
C ASP A 84 16.62 12.01 -6.01
N LEU A 85 15.45 11.63 -5.53
CA LEU A 85 14.74 12.38 -4.51
C LEU A 85 15.43 12.21 -3.15
N THR A 86 15.29 13.21 -2.29
CA THR A 86 15.71 13.12 -0.90
C THR A 86 14.80 12.16 -0.12
N ASP A 87 15.29 11.57 1.00
CA ASP A 87 14.53 10.68 1.87
C ASP A 87 13.19 11.29 2.29
N LYS A 88 13.16 12.60 2.55
CA LYS A 88 11.93 13.32 2.90
C LYS A 88 10.91 13.34 1.75
N GLN A 89 11.36 13.53 0.52
CA GLN A 89 10.50 13.52 -0.66
C GLN A 89 10.01 12.11 -0.96
N ILE A 90 10.87 11.10 -0.83
CA ILE A 90 10.51 9.69 -0.94
C ILE A 90 9.45 9.32 0.13
N ALA A 91 9.63 9.75 1.38
CA ALA A 91 8.65 9.53 2.45
C ALA A 91 7.30 10.21 2.14
N SER A 92 7.31 11.39 1.52
CA SER A 92 6.10 12.08 1.07
C SER A 92 5.37 11.30 -0.02
N GLN A 93 6.06 10.83 -1.06
CA GLN A 93 5.45 9.99 -2.10
C GLN A 93 4.91 8.67 -1.49
N ARG A 94 5.69 8.03 -0.60
CA ARG A 94 5.27 6.79 0.06
C ARG A 94 4.03 6.96 0.92
N SER A 95 3.81 8.13 1.52
CA SER A 95 2.63 8.38 2.35
C SER A 95 1.30 8.36 1.58
N GLN A 96 1.35 8.51 0.26
CA GLN A 96 0.20 8.43 -0.65
C GLN A 96 -0.13 6.99 -1.06
N ILE A 97 0.70 6.02 -0.66
CA ILE A 97 0.58 4.62 -1.06
C ILE A 97 0.38 3.76 0.19
N GLY A 98 -0.80 3.22 0.37
CA GLY A 98 -1.06 2.25 1.43
C GLY A 98 -0.51 0.87 1.04
N MET A 99 0.09 0.16 2.00
CA MET A 99 0.55 -1.21 1.77
C MET A 99 0.14 -2.14 2.90
N VAL A 100 -0.48 -3.24 2.52
CA VAL A 100 -0.89 -4.33 3.39
C VAL A 100 -0.03 -5.55 3.08
N PHE A 101 0.71 -6.02 4.07
CA PHE A 101 1.68 -7.11 3.94
C PHE A 101 1.04 -8.47 4.22
N GLN A 102 1.67 -9.53 3.73
CA GLN A 102 1.34 -10.91 4.04
C GLN A 102 1.36 -11.21 5.55
N ARG A 103 2.38 -10.70 6.26
CA ARG A 103 2.42 -10.64 7.73
C ARG A 103 1.89 -9.29 8.14
N PHE A 104 0.96 -9.25 9.05
CA PHE A 104 0.17 -8.06 9.43
C PHE A 104 1.03 -6.85 9.85
N ASN A 105 2.24 -7.10 10.37
CA ASN A 105 3.24 -6.09 10.78
C ASN A 105 2.66 -5.02 11.71
N LEU A 106 1.75 -5.41 12.59
CA LEU A 106 1.24 -4.52 13.63
C LEU A 106 2.30 -4.28 14.70
N PHE A 107 2.25 -3.10 15.31
CA PHE A 107 3.06 -2.78 16.48
C PHE A 107 2.52 -3.55 17.68
N PRO A 108 3.26 -4.53 18.23
CA PRO A 108 2.72 -5.47 19.24
C PRO A 108 2.45 -4.79 20.60
N HIS A 109 3.08 -3.65 20.85
CA HIS A 109 2.94 -2.84 22.09
C HIS A 109 1.84 -1.78 22.00
N MET A 110 1.15 -1.69 20.85
CA MET A 110 0.05 -0.74 20.59
C MET A 110 -1.26 -1.50 20.43
N THR A 111 -2.35 -0.90 20.88
CA THR A 111 -3.71 -1.39 20.62
C THR A 111 -4.08 -1.28 19.14
N ALA A 112 -5.22 -1.83 18.74
CA ALA A 112 -5.74 -1.71 17.38
C ALA A 112 -5.91 -0.22 17.00
N LEU A 113 -6.52 0.57 17.87
CA LEU A 113 -6.72 2.01 17.67
C LEU A 113 -5.38 2.73 17.51
N GLU A 114 -4.43 2.51 18.42
CA GLU A 114 -3.11 3.14 18.37
C GLU A 114 -2.34 2.76 17.11
N ASN A 115 -2.42 1.50 16.64
CA ASN A 115 -1.82 1.07 15.38
C ASN A 115 -2.35 1.86 14.17
N VAL A 116 -3.65 2.17 14.15
CA VAL A 116 -4.28 2.94 13.07
C VAL A 116 -3.93 4.42 13.17
N MET A 117 -3.80 4.95 14.37
CA MET A 117 -3.50 6.36 14.62
C MET A 117 -2.05 6.75 14.34
N GLU A 118 -1.11 5.82 14.46
CA GLU A 118 0.34 6.10 14.48
C GLU A 118 0.82 6.84 13.23
N GLY A 119 0.50 6.33 12.04
CA GLY A 119 0.90 6.95 10.78
C GLY A 119 0.41 8.39 10.62
N PRO A 120 -0.89 8.67 10.71
CA PRO A 120 -1.43 10.02 10.61
C PRO A 120 -0.84 11.02 11.60
N ILE A 121 -0.53 10.59 12.83
CA ILE A 121 0.07 11.47 13.84
C ILE A 121 1.55 11.71 13.53
N GLN A 122 2.34 10.65 13.35
CA GLN A 122 3.80 10.76 13.26
C GLN A 122 4.28 11.24 11.89
N VAL A 123 3.60 10.84 10.83
CA VAL A 123 4.02 11.15 9.46
C VAL A 123 3.34 12.40 8.93
N LEU A 124 2.02 12.52 9.14
CA LEU A 124 1.24 13.66 8.63
C LEU A 124 1.12 14.82 9.64
N GLY A 125 1.54 14.63 10.90
CA GLY A 125 1.50 15.65 11.94
C GLY A 125 0.08 16.08 12.33
N ARG A 126 -0.92 15.19 12.14
CA ARG A 126 -2.32 15.53 12.37
C ARG A 126 -2.68 15.53 13.88
N PRO A 127 -3.66 16.33 14.30
CA PRO A 127 -4.07 16.39 15.70
C PRO A 127 -4.60 15.04 16.20
N LYS A 128 -4.13 14.60 17.38
CA LYS A 128 -4.45 13.28 17.95
C LYS A 128 -5.96 13.05 18.11
N GLU A 129 -6.71 14.05 18.54
CA GLU A 129 -8.15 13.93 18.79
C GLU A 129 -8.97 13.74 17.49
N GLU A 130 -8.54 14.39 16.42
CA GLU A 130 -9.14 14.23 15.08
C GLU A 130 -8.82 12.84 14.53
N VAL A 131 -7.54 12.44 14.59
CA VAL A 131 -7.08 11.13 14.13
C VAL A 131 -7.75 9.99 14.89
N ALA A 132 -7.96 10.14 16.21
CA ALA A 132 -8.62 9.11 17.02
C ALA A 132 -10.05 8.82 16.55
N ARG A 133 -10.81 9.86 16.19
CA ARG A 133 -12.18 9.69 15.67
C ARG A 133 -12.18 8.98 14.32
N GLU A 134 -11.35 9.43 13.39
CA GLU A 134 -11.23 8.78 12.07
C GLU A 134 -10.71 7.34 12.18
N ALA A 135 -9.73 7.09 13.06
CA ALA A 135 -9.21 5.73 13.27
C ALA A 135 -10.29 4.78 13.81
N GLN A 136 -11.17 5.27 14.69
CA GLN A 136 -12.33 4.51 15.11
C GLN A 136 -13.27 4.20 13.96
N GLU A 137 -13.59 5.18 13.10
CA GLU A 137 -14.42 4.98 11.91
C GLU A 137 -13.81 3.94 10.96
N TYR A 138 -12.48 3.97 10.73
CA TYR A 138 -11.81 2.95 9.92
C TYR A 138 -11.86 1.56 10.56
N LEU A 139 -11.74 1.44 11.89
CA LEU A 139 -11.89 0.16 12.58
C LEU A 139 -13.33 -0.35 12.54
N GLU A 140 -14.33 0.53 12.63
CA GLU A 140 -15.74 0.19 12.42
C GLU A 140 -15.99 -0.28 10.97
N LEU A 141 -15.43 0.41 9.97
CA LEU A 141 -15.51 0.04 8.55
C LEU A 141 -15.01 -1.39 8.29
N VAL A 142 -13.94 -1.82 8.97
CA VAL A 142 -13.42 -3.18 8.84
C VAL A 142 -14.04 -4.17 9.85
N GLY A 143 -15.13 -3.79 10.54
CA GLY A 143 -15.87 -4.64 11.47
C GLY A 143 -15.16 -4.91 12.79
N LEU A 144 -14.37 -3.96 13.30
CA LEU A 144 -13.59 -4.06 14.53
C LEU A 144 -13.87 -2.93 15.53
N GLY A 145 -15.04 -2.29 15.46
CA GLY A 145 -15.44 -1.21 16.37
C GLY A 145 -15.49 -1.61 17.84
N ASP A 146 -15.70 -2.92 18.15
CA ASP A 146 -15.67 -3.47 19.49
C ASP A 146 -14.28 -3.92 19.97
N ARG A 147 -13.23 -3.75 19.12
CA ARG A 147 -11.86 -4.23 19.35
C ARG A 147 -10.81 -3.12 19.48
N LEU A 148 -11.22 -1.87 19.60
CA LEU A 148 -10.33 -0.68 19.61
C LEU A 148 -9.15 -0.80 20.57
N ASN A 149 -9.39 -1.32 21.76
CA ASN A 149 -8.41 -1.42 22.84
C ASN A 149 -7.70 -2.78 22.94
N HIS A 150 -7.89 -3.67 21.96
CA HIS A 150 -7.23 -4.96 21.92
C HIS A 150 -5.83 -4.83 21.34
N TYR A 151 -4.87 -5.53 21.95
CA TYR A 151 -3.52 -5.68 21.42
C TYR A 151 -3.48 -6.76 20.32
N PRO A 152 -2.51 -6.72 19.40
CA PRO A 152 -2.38 -7.74 18.36
C PRO A 152 -2.43 -9.19 18.86
N SER A 153 -1.83 -9.47 20.03
CA SER A 153 -1.87 -10.81 20.66
C SER A 153 -3.25 -11.28 21.09
N GLN A 154 -4.23 -10.38 21.16
CA GLN A 154 -5.63 -10.66 21.54
C GLN A 154 -6.55 -10.77 20.32
N LEU A 155 -6.01 -10.59 19.12
CA LEU A 155 -6.75 -10.58 17.86
C LEU A 155 -6.44 -11.84 17.04
N SER A 156 -7.44 -12.40 16.36
CA SER A 156 -7.24 -13.46 15.37
C SER A 156 -6.41 -12.94 14.17
N GLY A 157 -5.84 -13.82 13.37
CA GLY A 157 -5.10 -13.44 12.16
C GLY A 157 -5.92 -12.56 11.21
N GLY A 158 -7.18 -12.92 10.97
CA GLY A 158 -8.10 -12.12 10.14
C GLY A 158 -8.41 -10.75 10.75
N GLN A 159 -8.54 -10.66 12.09
CA GLN A 159 -8.70 -9.37 12.78
C GLN A 159 -7.43 -8.51 12.67
N GLN A 160 -6.24 -9.09 12.87
CA GLN A 160 -4.97 -8.38 12.70
C GLN A 160 -4.81 -7.83 11.27
N GLN A 161 -5.18 -8.62 10.26
CA GLN A 161 -5.13 -8.19 8.86
C GLN A 161 -6.10 -7.02 8.60
N ARG A 162 -7.30 -7.07 9.17
CA ARG A 162 -8.26 -5.96 9.05
C ARG A 162 -7.78 -4.70 9.77
N VAL A 163 -7.09 -4.81 10.91
CA VAL A 163 -6.40 -3.66 11.53
C VAL A 163 -5.31 -3.11 10.61
N ALA A 164 -4.53 -3.97 9.94
CA ALA A 164 -3.50 -3.53 8.99
C ALA A 164 -4.10 -2.79 7.79
N ILE A 165 -5.28 -3.22 7.30
CA ILE A 165 -6.03 -2.50 6.25
C ILE A 165 -6.49 -1.13 6.78
N ALA A 166 -7.12 -1.07 7.95
CA ALA A 166 -7.56 0.18 8.57
C ALA A 166 -6.39 1.16 8.78
N ARG A 167 -5.23 0.66 9.22
CA ARG A 167 -3.99 1.44 9.37
C ARG A 167 -3.53 2.06 8.06
N ALA A 168 -3.58 1.29 6.97
CA ALA A 168 -3.21 1.80 5.66
C ALA A 168 -4.21 2.86 5.17
N LEU A 169 -5.51 2.63 5.35
CA LEU A 169 -6.58 3.58 4.97
C LEU A 169 -6.51 4.91 5.73
N ALA A 170 -6.06 4.88 6.99
CA ALA A 170 -5.96 6.08 7.82
C ALA A 170 -4.98 7.13 7.27
N MET A 171 -4.04 6.71 6.41
CA MET A 171 -3.15 7.61 5.67
C MET A 171 -3.85 8.31 4.50
N LYS A 172 -5.10 7.93 4.16
CA LYS A 172 -5.88 8.40 3.01
C LYS A 172 -5.13 8.25 1.68
N PRO A 173 -4.65 7.03 1.38
CA PRO A 173 -3.82 6.78 0.21
C PRO A 173 -4.63 6.84 -1.09
N GLU A 174 -3.97 7.20 -2.19
CA GLU A 174 -4.53 7.15 -3.55
C GLU A 174 -4.50 5.74 -4.14
N LEU A 175 -3.55 4.91 -3.66
CA LEU A 175 -3.33 3.54 -4.09
C LEU A 175 -3.17 2.62 -2.88
N MET A 176 -3.87 1.48 -2.89
CA MET A 176 -3.69 0.41 -1.91
C MET A 176 -3.00 -0.80 -2.55
N LEU A 177 -1.86 -1.19 -2.02
CA LEU A 177 -1.11 -2.39 -2.41
C LEU A 177 -1.35 -3.52 -1.41
N PHE A 178 -1.65 -4.72 -1.93
CA PHE A 178 -1.89 -5.92 -1.12
C PHE A 178 -0.91 -7.02 -1.53
N ASP A 179 0.05 -7.34 -0.66
CA ASP A 179 1.03 -8.40 -0.88
C ASP A 179 0.56 -9.69 -0.21
N GLU A 180 -0.14 -10.54 -0.96
CA GLU A 180 -0.71 -11.82 -0.51
C GLU A 180 -1.51 -11.72 0.81
N PRO A 181 -2.51 -10.82 0.91
CA PRO A 181 -3.12 -10.42 2.19
C PRO A 181 -3.87 -11.53 2.93
N THR A 182 -4.10 -12.67 2.29
CA THR A 182 -4.85 -13.80 2.85
C THR A 182 -4.00 -15.07 3.04
N SER A 183 -2.76 -15.09 2.55
CA SER A 183 -1.94 -16.32 2.53
C SER A 183 -1.48 -16.81 3.92
N ALA A 184 -1.46 -15.91 4.92
CA ALA A 184 -1.13 -16.24 6.31
C ALA A 184 -2.37 -16.51 7.19
N LEU A 185 -3.57 -16.60 6.58
CA LEU A 185 -4.83 -16.77 7.29
C LEU A 185 -5.37 -18.20 7.17
N ASP A 186 -6.08 -18.64 8.22
CA ASP A 186 -6.91 -19.84 8.15
C ASP A 186 -8.02 -19.64 7.11
N PRO A 187 -8.40 -20.69 6.34
CA PRO A 187 -9.38 -20.58 5.26
C PRO A 187 -10.73 -19.95 5.69
N GLU A 188 -11.14 -20.17 6.93
CA GLU A 188 -12.39 -19.64 7.50
C GLU A 188 -12.35 -18.10 7.65
N LEU A 189 -11.16 -17.51 7.82
CA LEU A 189 -10.96 -16.07 8.03
C LEU A 189 -10.74 -15.30 6.73
N VAL A 190 -10.45 -15.97 5.63
CA VAL A 190 -10.16 -15.36 4.31
C VAL A 190 -11.36 -14.54 3.84
N GLY A 191 -12.58 -15.06 4.01
CA GLY A 191 -13.80 -14.40 3.55
C GLY A 191 -14.01 -13.00 4.14
N GLU A 192 -13.69 -12.81 5.43
CA GLU A 192 -13.84 -11.52 6.11
C GLU A 192 -12.90 -10.45 5.53
N VAL A 193 -11.66 -10.82 5.23
CA VAL A 193 -10.67 -9.90 4.64
C VAL A 193 -11.03 -9.56 3.20
N LEU A 194 -11.45 -10.57 2.41
CA LEU A 194 -11.88 -10.34 1.03
C LEU A 194 -13.13 -9.46 0.94
N SER A 195 -14.08 -9.59 1.89
CA SER A 195 -15.25 -8.72 1.96
C SER A 195 -14.86 -7.26 2.11
N VAL A 196 -13.94 -6.94 3.03
CA VAL A 196 -13.42 -5.57 3.21
C VAL A 196 -12.77 -5.06 1.92
N MET A 197 -11.93 -5.87 1.26
CA MET A 197 -11.31 -5.49 0.00
C MET A 197 -12.35 -5.23 -1.11
N GLN A 198 -13.39 -6.05 -1.20
CA GLN A 198 -14.49 -5.85 -2.15
C GLN A 198 -15.26 -4.55 -1.89
N ASP A 199 -15.48 -4.20 -0.63
CA ASP A 199 -16.18 -2.96 -0.27
C ASP A 199 -15.32 -1.72 -0.59
N LEU A 200 -14.01 -1.79 -0.38
CA LEU A 200 -13.08 -0.75 -0.84
C LEU A 200 -13.08 -0.61 -2.37
N ALA A 201 -13.09 -1.73 -3.10
CA ALA A 201 -13.18 -1.71 -4.56
C ALA A 201 -14.47 -1.04 -5.05
N LYS A 202 -15.63 -1.38 -4.45
CA LYS A 202 -16.92 -0.75 -4.76
C LYS A 202 -16.94 0.75 -4.43
N ALA A 203 -16.18 1.17 -3.40
CA ALA A 203 -16.01 2.58 -3.05
C ALA A 203 -15.08 3.34 -4.01
N GLY A 204 -14.50 2.67 -5.02
CA GLY A 204 -13.65 3.28 -6.03
C GLY A 204 -12.16 3.38 -5.65
N MET A 205 -11.71 2.63 -4.64
CA MET A 205 -10.30 2.58 -4.27
C MET A 205 -9.49 1.88 -5.37
N THR A 206 -8.42 2.52 -5.84
CA THR A 206 -7.44 1.89 -6.74
C THR A 206 -6.59 0.89 -5.95
N MET A 207 -6.49 -0.37 -6.42
CA MET A 207 -5.74 -1.39 -5.69
C MET A 207 -5.13 -2.46 -6.61
#